data_97e9f9f88a9c8fbf9c185c6e5fdab9e6
#
_entry.id   97e9f9f88a9c8fbf9c185c6e5fdab9e6
#
_cell.length_a   1.000
_cell.length_b   1.000
_cell.length_c   1.000
_cell.angle_alpha   90.00
_cell.angle_beta   90.00
_cell.angle_gamma   90.00
#
_symmetry.space_group_name_H-M   'P 1'
#
loop_
_entity.id
_entity.type
_entity.pdbx_description
1 polymer ?
#
loop_
_entity_poly.entity_id
_entity_poly.type
_entity_poly.pdbx_seq_one_letter_code
_entity_poly.pdbx_strand_id
1 'polypeptide(L)'
;MKPIAIDDFCAVRSLANVTFSPEGSSACFTVSQAKKGKNCYESRLYLLKGGAVRPLTGGGKESSFCYLDENTILFAGDREGEKEPSLTSRFYKIALDGGEAELAYAFPIPVSEVFPLRNGDLLAVGSTFPGFEDLYKGDKKRAKAYLDGKKENEDYEVITQLPWWWNGSTYTRGAYESLFYYDAKKKSLTRLTDAGFSVSDVQLTEDQKTVYYSLLDVSVPRPAHFGGEDLYRMDLASRKQESVVRSRPDFVIASYALGKSF
;
A
#
# COMPACT_ATOMS: atom_id res chain seq x y z
N MET A 1 -29.12 18.72 25.17
CA MET A 1 -28.05 18.08 24.36
C MET A 1 -27.07 17.46 25.33
N LYS A 2 -26.71 16.18 25.14
CA LYS A 2 -25.63 15.55 25.94
C LYS A 2 -24.29 16.18 25.50
N PRO A 3 -23.42 16.62 26.45
CA PRO A 3 -22.11 17.13 26.08
C PRO A 3 -21.28 16.02 25.40
N ILE A 4 -20.48 16.41 24.40
CA ILE A 4 -19.58 15.49 23.71
C ILE A 4 -18.47 15.09 24.66
N ALA A 5 -18.29 13.79 24.86
CA ALA A 5 -17.19 13.23 25.64
C ALA A 5 -16.07 12.76 24.69
N ILE A 6 -14.82 12.75 25.17
CA ILE A 6 -13.67 12.32 24.36
C ILE A 6 -13.84 10.89 23.83
N ASP A 7 -14.53 10.04 24.57
CA ASP A 7 -14.79 8.64 24.19
C ASP A 7 -15.85 8.49 23.09
N ASP A 8 -16.63 9.53 22.82
CA ASP A 8 -17.62 9.51 21.73
C ASP A 8 -16.94 9.39 20.36
N PHE A 9 -15.66 9.78 20.23
CA PHE A 9 -14.86 9.55 19.00
C PHE A 9 -14.68 8.06 18.69
N CYS A 10 -14.70 7.18 19.69
CA CYS A 10 -14.61 5.73 19.47
C CYS A 10 -15.89 5.15 18.82
N ALA A 11 -17.00 5.87 18.85
CA ALA A 11 -18.25 5.49 18.19
C ALA A 11 -18.26 5.86 16.71
N VAL A 12 -17.39 6.77 16.28
CA VAL A 12 -17.31 7.22 14.89
C VAL A 12 -16.76 6.09 14.02
N ARG A 13 -17.41 5.88 12.87
CA ARG A 13 -16.94 5.00 11.80
C ARG A 13 -16.47 5.84 10.63
N SER A 14 -15.24 5.64 10.20
CA SER A 14 -14.66 6.30 9.04
C SER A 14 -14.78 5.40 7.82
N LEU A 15 -15.23 5.96 6.69
CA LEU A 15 -15.26 5.29 5.40
C LEU A 15 -14.08 5.77 4.55
N ALA A 16 -13.42 4.84 3.86
CA ALA A 16 -12.30 5.14 2.97
C ALA A 16 -12.23 4.15 1.80
N ASN A 17 -11.42 4.50 0.80
CA ASN A 17 -11.03 3.62 -0.32
C ASN A 17 -12.23 3.06 -1.09
N VAL A 18 -13.20 3.91 -1.44
CA VAL A 18 -14.36 3.46 -2.23
C VAL A 18 -13.89 3.12 -3.65
N THR A 19 -14.07 1.85 -4.02
CA THR A 19 -13.68 1.33 -5.34
C THR A 19 -14.85 0.59 -5.96
N PHE A 20 -15.14 0.89 -7.21
CA PHE A 20 -16.18 0.20 -7.97
C PHE A 20 -15.63 -1.09 -8.60
N SER A 21 -16.51 -2.07 -8.79
CA SER A 21 -16.20 -3.23 -9.61
C SER A 21 -15.93 -2.81 -11.06
N PRO A 22 -15.24 -3.63 -11.87
CA PRO A 22 -14.90 -3.30 -13.25
C PRO A 22 -16.09 -2.83 -14.11
N GLU A 23 -17.26 -3.46 -13.93
CA GLU A 23 -18.51 -3.10 -14.62
C GLU A 23 -19.37 -2.07 -13.87
N GLY A 24 -18.96 -1.66 -12.67
CA GLY A 24 -19.67 -0.67 -11.85
C GLY A 24 -20.93 -1.20 -11.18
N SER A 25 -21.15 -2.52 -11.16
CA SER A 25 -22.36 -3.14 -10.59
C SER A 25 -22.34 -3.18 -9.06
N SER A 26 -21.17 -3.03 -8.46
CA SER A 26 -20.96 -3.02 -7.01
C SER A 26 -19.84 -2.06 -6.62
N ALA A 27 -19.77 -1.72 -5.34
CA ALA A 27 -18.65 -0.98 -4.76
C ALA A 27 -18.19 -1.61 -3.46
N CYS A 28 -16.87 -1.69 -3.27
CA CYS A 28 -16.26 -2.11 -2.02
C CYS A 28 -15.61 -0.90 -1.36
N PHE A 29 -15.59 -0.85 -0.03
CA PHE A 29 -14.98 0.21 0.73
C PHE A 29 -14.55 -0.26 2.11
N THR A 30 -13.60 0.46 2.70
CA THR A 30 -13.12 0.19 4.04
C THR A 30 -13.93 0.96 5.08
N VAL A 31 -14.30 0.31 6.17
CA VAL A 31 -14.87 0.95 7.36
C VAL A 31 -13.96 0.70 8.54
N SER A 32 -13.45 1.79 9.13
CA SER A 32 -12.54 1.75 10.27
C SER A 32 -13.22 2.35 11.51
N GLN A 33 -12.95 1.77 12.67
CA GLN A 33 -13.47 2.23 13.97
C GLN A 33 -12.40 2.06 15.05
N ALA A 34 -12.21 3.09 15.89
CA ALA A 34 -11.35 3.00 17.05
C ALA A 34 -11.93 2.05 18.11
N LYS A 35 -11.09 1.21 18.70
CA LYS A 35 -11.42 0.26 19.79
C LYS A 35 -10.60 0.58 21.02
N LYS A 36 -11.12 1.47 21.87
CA LYS A 36 -10.44 1.94 23.08
C LYS A 36 -9.92 0.79 23.96
N GLY A 37 -10.74 -0.25 24.22
CA GLY A 37 -10.35 -1.38 25.05
C GLY A 37 -9.20 -2.24 24.50
N LYS A 38 -8.93 -2.13 23.18
CA LYS A 38 -7.84 -2.85 22.50
C LYS A 38 -6.70 -1.91 22.09
N ASN A 39 -6.85 -0.60 22.30
CA ASN A 39 -5.93 0.45 21.85
C ASN A 39 -5.53 0.30 20.36
N CYS A 40 -6.51 0.07 19.50
CA CYS A 40 -6.28 -0.14 18.05
C CYS A 40 -7.46 0.38 17.23
N TYR A 41 -7.25 0.44 15.92
CA TYR A 41 -8.33 0.58 14.96
C TYR A 41 -8.68 -0.79 14.39
N GLU A 42 -9.97 -1.12 14.34
CA GLU A 42 -10.47 -2.24 13.56
C GLU A 42 -10.95 -1.71 12.20
N SER A 43 -10.50 -2.37 11.13
CA SER A 43 -10.81 -2.03 9.75
C SER A 43 -11.39 -3.24 9.05
N ARG A 44 -12.49 -3.06 8.30
CA ARG A 44 -13.19 -4.14 7.59
C ARG A 44 -13.63 -3.68 6.21
N LEU A 45 -13.72 -4.60 5.28
CA LEU A 45 -14.29 -4.36 3.97
C LEU A 45 -15.81 -4.50 4.02
N TYR A 46 -16.48 -3.56 3.36
CA TYR A 46 -17.93 -3.55 3.15
C TYR A 46 -18.23 -3.55 1.67
N LEU A 47 -19.31 -4.20 1.30
CA LEU A 47 -19.82 -4.28 -0.07
C LEU A 47 -21.14 -3.54 -0.17
N LEU A 48 -21.27 -2.66 -1.16
CA LEU A 48 -22.51 -2.09 -1.67
C LEU A 48 -22.88 -2.80 -2.98
N LYS A 49 -24.00 -3.50 -3.02
CA LYS A 49 -24.52 -4.17 -4.22
C LYS A 49 -26.06 -4.13 -4.20
N GLY A 50 -26.67 -3.74 -5.32
CA GLY A 50 -28.13 -3.66 -5.42
C GLY A 50 -28.79 -2.74 -4.39
N GLY A 51 -28.12 -1.65 -3.98
CA GLY A 51 -28.61 -0.71 -2.97
C GLY A 51 -28.44 -1.19 -1.52
N ALA A 52 -27.98 -2.41 -1.28
CA ALA A 52 -27.76 -2.95 0.05
C ALA A 52 -26.27 -2.88 0.44
N VAL A 53 -25.99 -2.47 1.68
CA VAL A 53 -24.66 -2.45 2.27
C VAL A 53 -24.51 -3.58 3.27
N ARG A 54 -23.44 -4.36 3.16
CA ARG A 54 -23.13 -5.42 4.12
C ARG A 54 -21.63 -5.55 4.37
N PRO A 55 -21.20 -6.05 5.55
CA PRO A 55 -19.81 -6.42 5.75
C PRO A 55 -19.44 -7.56 4.80
N LEU A 56 -18.26 -7.47 4.18
CA LEU A 56 -17.67 -8.51 3.36
C LEU A 56 -16.66 -9.35 4.15
N THR A 57 -15.91 -8.70 5.06
CA THR A 57 -14.89 -9.34 5.89
C THR A 57 -15.17 -9.15 7.39
N GLY A 58 -14.55 -9.97 8.23
CA GLY A 58 -14.74 -9.95 9.68
C GLY A 58 -13.45 -9.92 10.51
N GLY A 59 -12.27 -9.94 9.90
CA GLY A 59 -10.99 -10.04 10.62
C GLY A 59 -10.61 -8.80 11.45
N GLY A 60 -10.99 -7.62 10.97
CA GLY A 60 -10.76 -6.36 11.68
C GLY A 60 -9.38 -5.74 11.46
N LYS A 61 -8.55 -6.32 10.58
CA LYS A 61 -7.22 -5.83 10.19
C LYS A 61 -7.06 -5.75 8.67
N GLU A 62 -8.16 -5.59 7.97
CA GLU A 62 -8.15 -5.43 6.53
C GLU A 62 -7.73 -4.00 6.18
N SER A 63 -6.86 -3.88 5.18
CA SER A 63 -6.33 -2.58 4.73
C SER A 63 -6.58 -2.36 3.25
N SER A 64 -5.55 -2.29 2.43
CA SER A 64 -5.69 -2.07 0.99
C SER A 64 -6.40 -3.24 0.30
N PHE A 65 -7.16 -2.93 -0.73
CA PHE A 65 -7.85 -3.93 -1.53
C PHE A 65 -7.99 -3.48 -2.99
N CYS A 66 -8.20 -4.45 -3.87
CA CYS A 66 -8.57 -4.22 -5.26
C CYS A 66 -9.51 -5.32 -5.76
N TYR A 67 -10.21 -5.04 -6.85
CA TYR A 67 -10.95 -6.06 -7.59
C TYR A 67 -10.00 -6.88 -8.45
N LEU A 68 -10.07 -8.21 -8.37
CA LEU A 68 -9.42 -9.12 -9.32
C LEU A 68 -10.27 -9.28 -10.59
N ASP A 69 -11.57 -9.34 -10.39
CA ASP A 69 -12.61 -9.43 -11.40
C ASP A 69 -13.92 -8.87 -10.84
N GLU A 70 -15.06 -9.02 -11.57
CA GLU A 70 -16.36 -8.50 -11.15
C GLU A 70 -16.86 -9.09 -9.83
N ASN A 71 -16.42 -10.28 -9.44
CA ASN A 71 -16.95 -11.04 -8.32
C ASN A 71 -15.92 -11.35 -7.23
N THR A 72 -14.67 -10.94 -7.38
CA THR A 72 -13.57 -11.31 -6.47
C THR A 72 -12.78 -10.09 -6.03
N ILE A 73 -12.58 -9.97 -4.72
CA ILE A 73 -11.71 -8.95 -4.08
C ILE A 73 -10.40 -9.61 -3.62
N LEU A 74 -9.29 -8.94 -3.87
CA LEU A 74 -8.01 -9.18 -3.24
C LEU A 74 -7.78 -8.10 -2.18
N PHE A 75 -7.39 -8.48 -0.96
CA PHE A 75 -7.18 -7.53 0.13
C PHE A 75 -6.02 -7.93 1.04
N ALA A 76 -5.36 -6.94 1.60
CA ALA A 76 -4.34 -7.13 2.63
C ALA A 76 -5.00 -7.34 3.99
N GLY A 77 -4.49 -8.29 4.78
CA GLY A 77 -5.00 -8.55 6.11
C GLY A 77 -4.06 -9.43 6.94
N ASP A 78 -4.23 -9.36 8.27
CA ASP A 78 -3.55 -10.25 9.22
C ASP A 78 -4.60 -11.20 9.80
N ARG A 79 -4.61 -12.44 9.31
CA ARG A 79 -5.56 -13.49 9.72
C ARG A 79 -4.89 -14.62 10.51
N GLU A 80 -3.58 -14.73 10.42
CA GLU A 80 -2.84 -15.82 11.06
C GLU A 80 -2.41 -15.49 12.49
N GLY A 81 -2.49 -14.20 12.87
CA GLY A 81 -2.14 -13.76 14.23
C GLY A 81 -0.68 -14.06 14.56
N GLU A 82 0.24 -13.50 13.78
CA GLU A 82 1.68 -13.70 14.03
C GLU A 82 2.03 -13.32 15.47
N LYS A 83 2.72 -14.22 16.15
CA LYS A 83 3.17 -14.01 17.53
C LYS A 83 4.43 -13.15 17.61
N GLU A 84 5.18 -13.06 16.51
CA GLU A 84 6.43 -12.31 16.41
C GLU A 84 6.34 -11.25 15.30
N PRO A 85 7.05 -10.12 15.44
CA PRO A 85 7.12 -9.11 14.39
C PRO A 85 7.61 -9.72 13.07
N SER A 86 6.92 -9.44 11.98
CA SER A 86 7.24 -9.91 10.65
C SER A 86 7.15 -8.77 9.65
N LEU A 87 7.96 -8.82 8.60
CA LEU A 87 7.87 -7.91 7.46
C LEU A 87 6.90 -8.44 6.39
N THR A 88 6.38 -9.65 6.55
CA THR A 88 5.54 -10.30 5.54
C THR A 88 4.18 -9.63 5.41
N SER A 89 3.83 -9.21 4.20
CA SER A 89 2.46 -8.83 3.86
C SER A 89 1.72 -9.99 3.24
N ARG A 90 0.48 -10.20 3.69
CA ARG A 90 -0.41 -11.26 3.20
C ARG A 90 -1.62 -10.67 2.54
N PHE A 91 -1.91 -11.16 1.34
CA PHE A 91 -3.09 -10.78 0.59
C PHE A 91 -4.00 -12.00 0.41
N TYR A 92 -5.26 -11.79 0.71
CA TYR A 92 -6.30 -12.81 0.67
C TYR A 92 -7.30 -12.48 -0.43
N LYS A 93 -7.84 -13.49 -1.09
CA LYS A 93 -8.97 -13.34 -2.01
C LYS A 93 -10.27 -13.78 -1.35
N ILE A 94 -11.35 -13.10 -1.66
CA ILE A 94 -12.71 -13.42 -1.22
C ILE A 94 -13.71 -13.16 -2.33
N ALA A 95 -14.68 -14.06 -2.50
CA ALA A 95 -15.78 -13.85 -3.42
C ALA A 95 -16.79 -12.83 -2.86
N LEU A 96 -17.42 -12.03 -3.73
CA LEU A 96 -18.40 -11.03 -3.31
C LEU A 96 -19.68 -11.64 -2.71
N ASP A 97 -20.05 -12.83 -3.06
CA ASP A 97 -21.21 -13.53 -2.49
C ASP A 97 -20.94 -14.13 -1.09
N GLY A 98 -19.70 -14.04 -0.62
CA GLY A 98 -19.27 -14.48 0.71
C GLY A 98 -18.41 -15.74 0.66
N GLY A 99 -18.21 -16.34 1.83
CA GLY A 99 -17.35 -17.49 2.02
C GLY A 99 -16.10 -17.13 2.86
N GLU A 100 -15.17 -18.06 2.95
CA GLU A 100 -13.89 -17.85 3.63
C GLU A 100 -12.87 -17.21 2.68
N ALA A 101 -12.10 -16.29 3.21
CA ALA A 101 -11.01 -15.70 2.45
C ALA A 101 -9.81 -16.65 2.43
N GLU A 102 -9.25 -16.87 1.25
CA GLU A 102 -8.09 -17.73 1.01
C GLU A 102 -6.83 -16.91 0.82
N LEU A 103 -5.70 -17.37 1.39
CA LEU A 103 -4.40 -16.75 1.14
C LEU A 103 -4.04 -16.87 -0.35
N ALA A 104 -3.91 -15.73 -1.01
CA ALA A 104 -3.54 -15.66 -2.43
C ALA A 104 -2.04 -15.37 -2.61
N TYR A 105 -1.52 -14.38 -1.89
CA TYR A 105 -0.13 -13.94 -2.01
C TYR A 105 0.48 -13.64 -0.65
N ALA A 106 1.78 -13.92 -0.53
CA ALA A 106 2.61 -13.52 0.62
C ALA A 106 3.89 -12.88 0.09
N PHE A 107 4.14 -11.65 0.52
CA PHE A 107 5.31 -10.87 0.14
C PHE A 107 6.28 -10.81 1.33
N PRO A 108 7.61 -10.93 1.12
CA PRO A 108 8.60 -10.92 2.19
C PRO A 108 8.88 -9.52 2.77
N ILE A 109 8.19 -8.50 2.28
CA ILE A 109 8.28 -7.09 2.70
C ILE A 109 6.88 -6.52 2.92
N PRO A 110 6.74 -5.40 3.64
CA PRO A 110 5.49 -4.66 3.67
C PRO A 110 5.11 -4.19 2.27
N VAL A 111 3.86 -4.48 1.87
CA VAL A 111 3.28 -4.06 0.60
C VAL A 111 2.02 -3.26 0.90
N SER A 112 1.97 -2.03 0.41
CA SER A 112 0.88 -1.09 0.62
C SER A 112 -0.21 -1.23 -0.44
N GLU A 113 0.16 -1.48 -1.69
CA GLU A 113 -0.77 -1.57 -2.82
C GLU A 113 -0.37 -2.67 -3.80
N VAL A 114 -1.37 -3.26 -4.45
CA VAL A 114 -1.17 -4.23 -5.53
C VAL A 114 -2.10 -3.92 -6.71
N PHE A 115 -1.59 -4.13 -7.92
CA PHE A 115 -2.30 -3.93 -9.19
C PHE A 115 -2.27 -5.23 -9.98
N PRO A 116 -3.39 -5.96 -10.06
CA PRO A 116 -3.47 -7.21 -10.82
C PRO A 116 -3.27 -6.99 -12.31
N LEU A 117 -2.45 -7.83 -12.92
CA LEU A 117 -2.19 -7.83 -14.35
C LEU A 117 -2.98 -8.97 -15.04
N ARG A 118 -3.36 -8.75 -16.31
CA ARG A 118 -4.15 -9.72 -17.10
C ARG A 118 -3.46 -11.08 -17.29
N ASN A 119 -2.14 -11.11 -17.16
CA ASN A 119 -1.35 -12.35 -17.25
C ASN A 119 -1.30 -13.15 -15.94
N GLY A 120 -1.97 -12.66 -14.88
CA GLY A 120 -1.99 -13.26 -13.55
C GLY A 120 -0.86 -12.83 -12.62
N ASP A 121 0.08 -12.01 -13.09
CA ASP A 121 1.10 -11.38 -12.27
C ASP A 121 0.57 -10.11 -11.59
N LEU A 122 1.40 -9.45 -10.78
CA LEU A 122 1.03 -8.21 -10.10
C LEU A 122 2.11 -7.14 -10.26
N LEU A 123 1.70 -5.87 -10.28
CA LEU A 123 2.55 -4.81 -9.76
C LEU A 123 2.27 -4.62 -8.27
N ALA A 124 3.28 -4.27 -7.51
CA ALA A 124 3.17 -4.03 -6.07
C ALA A 124 3.97 -2.80 -5.69
N VAL A 125 3.41 -1.98 -4.80
CA VAL A 125 4.14 -0.93 -4.10
C VAL A 125 4.52 -1.46 -2.74
N GLY A 126 5.81 -1.44 -2.43
CA GLY A 126 6.28 -2.04 -1.19
C GLY A 126 7.47 -1.31 -0.59
N SER A 127 7.62 -1.46 0.71
CA SER A 127 8.62 -0.73 1.47
C SER A 127 10.03 -1.26 1.20
N THR A 128 10.95 -0.32 1.03
CA THR A 128 12.39 -0.55 0.95
C THR A 128 13.06 0.16 2.12
N PHE A 129 14.04 -0.48 2.72
CA PHE A 129 14.73 0.00 3.91
C PHE A 129 16.20 0.26 3.61
N PRO A 130 16.75 1.45 3.95
CA PRO A 130 18.16 1.77 3.76
C PRO A 130 19.09 0.75 4.41
N GLY A 131 20.07 0.27 3.66
CA GLY A 131 20.99 -0.80 4.08
C GLY A 131 20.42 -2.22 4.02
N PHE A 132 19.12 -2.35 3.70
CA PHE A 132 18.40 -3.61 3.57
C PHE A 132 17.50 -3.63 2.31
N GLU A 133 17.95 -3.00 1.24
CA GLU A 133 17.20 -2.81 0.00
C GLU A 133 16.89 -4.13 -0.74
N ASP A 134 17.49 -5.22 -0.32
CA ASP A 134 17.33 -6.56 -0.90
C ASP A 134 16.37 -7.48 -0.15
N LEU A 135 15.68 -6.99 0.91
CA LEU A 135 14.73 -7.79 1.70
C LEU A 135 13.59 -8.38 0.87
N TYR A 136 13.22 -7.71 -0.23
CA TYR A 136 12.21 -8.21 -1.17
C TYR A 136 12.58 -9.57 -1.80
N LYS A 137 13.85 -9.98 -1.74
CA LYS A 137 14.32 -11.31 -2.20
C LYS A 137 13.96 -12.46 -1.25
N GLY A 138 13.43 -12.14 -0.05
CA GLY A 138 12.93 -13.12 0.91
C GLY A 138 14.01 -13.79 1.75
N ASP A 139 15.18 -13.20 1.90
CA ASP A 139 16.22 -13.71 2.81
C ASP A 139 15.80 -13.52 4.27
N LYS A 140 15.42 -14.64 4.90
CA LYS A 140 14.95 -14.67 6.30
C LYS A 140 16.01 -14.21 7.30
N LYS A 141 17.32 -14.48 7.03
CA LYS A 141 18.41 -14.06 7.91
C LYS A 141 18.58 -12.54 7.87
N ARG A 142 18.51 -11.96 6.68
CA ARG A 142 18.54 -10.50 6.51
C ARG A 142 17.32 -9.83 7.15
N ALA A 143 16.12 -10.40 6.95
CA ALA A 143 14.90 -9.89 7.56
C ALA A 143 14.97 -9.92 9.10
N LYS A 144 15.50 -11.02 9.66
CA LYS A 144 15.73 -11.13 11.10
C LYS A 144 16.74 -10.09 11.59
N ALA A 145 17.87 -9.91 10.89
CA ALA A 145 18.88 -8.92 11.26
C ALA A 145 18.30 -7.49 11.28
N TYR A 146 17.43 -7.14 10.31
CA TYR A 146 16.73 -5.86 10.30
C TYR A 146 15.82 -5.70 11.53
N LEU A 147 15.01 -6.72 11.84
CA LEU A 147 14.08 -6.68 12.98
C LEU A 147 14.81 -6.65 14.33
N ASP A 148 15.88 -7.42 14.47
CA ASP A 148 16.72 -7.43 15.67
C ASP A 148 17.38 -6.06 15.88
N GLY A 149 17.95 -5.46 14.84
CA GLY A 149 18.54 -4.12 14.90
C GLY A 149 17.52 -3.03 15.22
N LYS A 150 16.28 -3.16 14.70
CA LYS A 150 15.18 -2.26 15.05
C LYS A 150 14.82 -2.37 16.53
N LYS A 151 14.81 -3.58 17.08
CA LYS A 151 14.52 -3.82 18.50
C LYS A 151 15.67 -3.36 19.40
N GLU A 152 16.92 -3.61 18.99
CA GLU A 152 18.11 -3.18 19.75
C GLU A 152 18.19 -1.65 19.89
N ASN A 153 17.69 -0.92 18.89
CA ASN A 153 17.69 0.54 18.84
C ASN A 153 16.32 1.15 19.21
N GLU A 154 15.49 0.47 20.00
CA GLU A 154 14.14 0.98 20.33
C GLU A 154 14.16 2.21 21.25
N ASP A 155 15.23 2.40 22.00
CA ASP A 155 15.38 3.50 22.96
C ASP A 155 15.80 4.84 22.33
N TYR A 156 16.20 4.85 21.06
CA TYR A 156 16.62 6.07 20.36
C TYR A 156 16.36 5.99 18.86
N GLU A 157 16.26 7.16 18.22
CA GLU A 157 16.11 7.28 16.77
C GLU A 157 17.17 8.21 16.19
N VAL A 158 17.83 7.76 15.11
CA VAL A 158 18.74 8.60 14.33
C VAL A 158 17.96 9.26 13.21
N ILE A 159 17.76 10.57 13.34
CA ILE A 159 17.01 11.36 12.35
C ILE A 159 18.00 11.94 11.34
N THR A 160 17.90 11.49 10.10
CA THR A 160 18.78 11.91 9.00
C THR A 160 18.04 12.70 7.91
N GLN A 161 16.71 12.75 7.96
CA GLN A 161 15.88 13.40 6.93
C GLN A 161 14.58 13.96 7.48
N LEU A 162 13.96 14.86 6.74
CA LEU A 162 12.62 15.40 6.98
C LEU A 162 11.67 14.95 5.87
N PRO A 163 10.39 14.65 6.19
CA PRO A 163 9.84 14.50 7.54
C PRO A 163 10.34 13.21 8.21
N TRP A 164 10.60 13.29 9.51
CA TRP A 164 11.09 12.15 10.30
C TRP A 164 9.94 11.36 10.98
N TRP A 165 8.77 11.94 11.01
CA TRP A 165 7.60 11.37 11.68
C TRP A 165 6.31 11.70 10.92
N TRP A 166 5.38 10.74 10.87
CA TRP A 166 4.05 10.90 10.32
C TRP A 166 2.99 10.51 11.36
N ASN A 167 1.88 11.29 11.40
CA ASN A 167 0.76 10.96 12.27
C ASN A 167 0.18 9.59 11.88
N GLY A 168 0.09 8.67 12.85
CA GLY A 168 -0.42 7.32 12.67
C GLY A 168 0.60 6.28 12.22
N SER A 169 1.83 6.65 11.81
CA SER A 169 2.86 5.71 11.36
C SER A 169 4.19 5.79 12.09
N THR A 170 4.38 6.74 13.02
CA THR A 170 5.61 6.92 13.81
C THR A 170 6.83 7.38 12.98
N TYR A 171 8.04 6.96 13.37
CA TYR A 171 9.29 7.35 12.71
C TYR A 171 9.44 6.71 11.34
N THR A 172 9.86 7.49 10.35
CA THR A 172 10.06 7.04 8.97
C THR A 172 11.26 6.12 8.82
N ARG A 173 12.31 6.34 9.63
CA ARG A 173 13.57 5.59 9.60
C ARG A 173 14.20 5.48 8.21
N GLY A 174 13.92 6.46 7.36
CA GLY A 174 14.40 6.47 5.98
C GLY A 174 13.75 5.45 5.05
N ALA A 175 12.73 4.72 5.51
CA ALA A 175 11.98 3.80 4.66
C ALA A 175 11.29 4.57 3.51
N TYR A 176 11.27 3.98 2.34
CA TYR A 176 10.66 4.52 1.13
C TYR A 176 9.96 3.43 0.33
N GLU A 177 8.99 3.81 -0.49
CA GLU A 177 8.23 2.87 -1.30
C GLU A 177 8.90 2.65 -2.66
N SER A 178 8.93 1.41 -3.12
CA SER A 178 9.44 1.03 -4.44
C SER A 178 8.38 0.29 -5.22
N LEU A 179 8.44 0.40 -6.56
CA LEU A 179 7.59 -0.36 -7.45
C LEU A 179 8.24 -1.72 -7.76
N PHE A 180 7.46 -2.78 -7.62
CA PHE A 180 7.88 -4.16 -7.87
C PHE A 180 6.99 -4.83 -8.90
N TYR A 181 7.56 -5.75 -9.65
CA TYR A 181 6.85 -6.74 -10.43
C TYR A 181 6.87 -8.08 -9.69
N TYR A 182 5.71 -8.67 -9.46
CA TYR A 182 5.58 -9.99 -8.86
C TYR A 182 5.21 -11.02 -9.91
N ASP A 183 6.11 -11.97 -10.17
CA ASP A 183 5.89 -13.14 -11.01
C ASP A 183 5.14 -14.19 -10.17
N ALA A 184 3.86 -14.39 -10.46
CA ALA A 184 3.00 -15.29 -9.69
C ALA A 184 3.42 -16.78 -9.81
N LYS A 185 4.02 -17.17 -10.94
CA LYS A 185 4.49 -18.55 -11.16
C LYS A 185 5.76 -18.84 -10.37
N LYS A 186 6.71 -17.89 -10.37
CA LYS A 186 7.97 -18.02 -9.63
C LYS A 186 7.84 -17.62 -8.16
N LYS A 187 6.73 -16.96 -7.79
CA LYS A 187 6.50 -16.39 -6.45
C LYS A 187 7.64 -15.46 -6.03
N SER A 188 8.07 -14.59 -6.92
CA SER A 188 9.22 -13.72 -6.71
C SER A 188 8.94 -12.28 -7.11
N LEU A 189 9.49 -11.34 -6.32
CA LEU A 189 9.50 -9.92 -6.61
C LEU A 189 10.74 -9.54 -7.41
N THR A 190 10.57 -8.62 -8.35
CA THR A 190 11.64 -7.91 -9.03
C THR A 190 11.40 -6.43 -8.84
N ARG A 191 12.36 -5.68 -8.29
CA ARG A 191 12.25 -4.24 -8.15
C ARG A 191 12.35 -3.57 -9.52
N LEU A 192 11.44 -2.65 -9.81
CA LEU A 192 11.37 -1.91 -11.09
C LEU A 192 11.98 -0.51 -10.98
N THR A 193 11.92 0.13 -9.82
CA THR A 193 12.50 1.45 -9.57
C THR A 193 13.84 1.36 -8.87
N ASP A 194 14.72 2.32 -9.10
CA ASP A 194 16.05 2.35 -8.50
C ASP A 194 15.99 2.59 -6.98
N ALA A 195 17.05 2.17 -6.28
CA ALA A 195 17.21 2.47 -4.87
C ALA A 195 17.40 3.97 -4.67
N GLY A 196 16.89 4.50 -3.56
CA GLY A 196 16.97 5.93 -3.24
C GLY A 196 15.85 6.77 -3.86
N PHE A 197 14.86 6.14 -4.50
CA PHE A 197 13.67 6.81 -5.02
C PHE A 197 12.40 6.24 -4.40
N SER A 198 11.59 7.13 -3.83
CA SER A 198 10.27 6.76 -3.30
C SER A 198 9.19 6.94 -4.35
N VAL A 199 8.33 5.92 -4.48
CA VAL A 199 7.21 5.89 -5.41
C VAL A 199 5.91 6.20 -4.69
N SER A 200 5.02 6.96 -5.33
CA SER A 200 3.65 7.22 -4.89
C SER A 200 2.71 7.33 -6.09
N ASP A 201 1.41 7.45 -5.83
CA ASP A 201 0.35 7.70 -6.84
C ASP A 201 0.45 6.78 -8.07
N VAL A 202 0.58 5.49 -7.87
CA VAL A 202 0.74 4.52 -8.97
C VAL A 202 -0.58 4.34 -9.70
N GLN A 203 -0.57 4.52 -11.03
CA GLN A 203 -1.72 4.29 -11.90
C GLN A 203 -1.33 3.45 -13.12
N LEU A 204 -2.10 2.40 -13.37
CA LEU A 204 -1.89 1.50 -14.50
C LEU A 204 -2.84 1.90 -15.64
N THR A 205 -2.33 1.96 -16.88
CA THR A 205 -3.19 2.19 -18.05
C THR A 205 -4.18 1.05 -18.25
N GLU A 206 -5.32 1.33 -18.88
CA GLU A 206 -6.37 0.33 -19.13
C GLU A 206 -5.87 -0.87 -19.95
N ASP A 207 -4.96 -0.66 -20.89
CA ASP A 207 -4.33 -1.72 -21.68
C ASP A 207 -3.24 -2.48 -20.93
N GLN A 208 -2.90 -2.00 -19.70
CA GLN A 208 -1.87 -2.56 -18.83
C GLN A 208 -0.47 -2.65 -19.43
N LYS A 209 -0.15 -1.77 -20.38
CA LYS A 209 1.19 -1.70 -20.98
C LYS A 209 2.09 -0.69 -20.30
N THR A 210 1.50 0.36 -19.72
CA THR A 210 2.23 1.46 -19.11
C THR A 210 1.75 1.69 -17.68
N VAL A 211 2.68 1.90 -16.79
CA VAL A 211 2.41 2.37 -15.43
C VAL A 211 2.93 3.80 -15.26
N TYR A 212 2.12 4.66 -14.68
CA TYR A 212 2.48 6.02 -14.27
C TYR A 212 2.65 6.04 -12.76
N TYR A 213 3.58 6.84 -12.28
CA TYR A 213 3.84 6.99 -10.84
C TYR A 213 4.59 8.29 -10.57
N SER A 214 4.36 8.84 -9.40
CA SER A 214 5.18 9.91 -8.85
C SER A 214 6.47 9.35 -8.26
N LEU A 215 7.57 10.08 -8.41
CA LEU A 215 8.89 9.66 -7.96
C LEU A 215 9.58 10.78 -7.19
N LEU A 216 9.98 10.49 -5.96
CA LEU A 216 10.74 11.38 -5.09
C LEU A 216 12.15 10.82 -4.88
N ASP A 217 13.17 11.60 -5.20
CA ASP A 217 14.56 11.28 -4.85
C ASP A 217 14.76 11.48 -3.33
N VAL A 218 14.89 10.39 -2.60
CA VAL A 218 15.11 10.41 -1.14
C VAL A 218 16.58 10.25 -0.76
N SER A 219 17.48 10.11 -1.74
CA SER A 219 18.93 10.04 -1.52
C SER A 219 19.54 11.42 -1.18
N VAL A 220 18.83 12.48 -1.55
CA VAL A 220 19.26 13.86 -1.30
C VAL A 220 18.42 14.48 -0.18
N PRO A 221 19.01 14.94 0.93
CA PRO A 221 18.28 15.68 1.95
C PRO A 221 17.62 16.92 1.34
N ARG A 222 16.29 17.02 1.40
CA ARG A 222 15.53 18.17 0.91
C ARG A 222 14.94 18.94 2.07
N PRO A 223 14.94 20.28 2.04
CA PRO A 223 14.12 21.07 2.94
C PRO A 223 12.66 20.65 2.79
N ALA A 224 11.96 20.45 3.91
CA ALA A 224 10.61 19.85 3.96
C ALA A 224 9.55 20.51 3.06
N HIS A 225 9.77 21.73 2.63
CA HIS A 225 8.85 22.52 1.82
C HIS A 225 9.18 22.56 0.31
N PHE A 226 10.23 21.87 -0.15
CA PHE A 226 10.63 21.83 -1.55
C PHE A 226 10.52 20.42 -2.19
N GLY A 227 9.81 19.50 -1.56
CA GLY A 227 9.66 18.14 -2.04
C GLY A 227 8.55 17.99 -3.08
N GLY A 228 8.75 18.51 -4.28
CA GLY A 228 7.91 18.11 -5.42
C GLY A 228 8.31 16.72 -5.92
N GLU A 229 7.32 15.89 -6.19
CA GLU A 229 7.51 14.62 -6.86
C GLU A 229 7.50 14.82 -8.37
N ASP A 230 8.33 14.09 -9.08
CA ASP A 230 8.32 14.08 -10.55
C ASP A 230 7.37 12.99 -11.05
N LEU A 231 6.62 13.26 -12.10
CA LEU A 231 5.78 12.24 -12.75
C LEU A 231 6.59 11.47 -13.78
N TYR A 232 6.58 10.16 -13.64
CA TYR A 232 7.22 9.22 -14.55
C TYR A 232 6.20 8.26 -15.16
N ARG A 233 6.59 7.68 -16.29
CA ARG A 233 5.92 6.50 -16.84
C ARG A 233 6.94 5.41 -17.14
N MET A 234 6.50 4.17 -17.09
CA MET A 234 7.30 3.00 -17.44
C MET A 234 6.51 2.10 -18.37
N ASP A 235 7.12 1.73 -19.49
CA ASP A 235 6.63 0.63 -20.33
C ASP A 235 6.95 -0.71 -19.64
N LEU A 236 5.92 -1.51 -19.36
CA LEU A 236 6.06 -2.73 -18.56
C LEU A 236 6.80 -3.86 -19.30
N ALA A 237 6.77 -3.87 -20.62
CA ALA A 237 7.45 -4.90 -21.41
C ALA A 237 8.95 -4.65 -21.49
N SER A 238 9.35 -3.44 -21.82
CA SER A 238 10.76 -3.04 -21.94
C SER A 238 11.38 -2.58 -20.62
N ARG A 239 10.55 -2.24 -19.63
CA ARG A 239 10.94 -1.59 -18.36
C ARG A 239 11.62 -0.23 -18.56
N LYS A 240 11.43 0.38 -19.71
CA LYS A 240 11.96 1.71 -19.99
C LYS A 240 11.17 2.76 -19.24
N GLN A 241 11.86 3.53 -18.40
CA GLN A 241 11.32 4.64 -17.63
C GLN A 241 11.57 5.96 -18.34
N GLU A 242 10.58 6.85 -18.31
CA GLU A 242 10.66 8.19 -18.89
C GLU A 242 10.01 9.21 -17.95
N SER A 243 10.66 10.37 -17.77
CA SER A 243 10.07 11.51 -17.07
C SER A 243 8.99 12.14 -17.94
N VAL A 244 7.80 12.33 -17.39
CA VAL A 244 6.66 12.97 -18.07
C VAL A 244 6.60 14.45 -17.68
N VAL A 245 6.65 14.74 -16.37
CA VAL A 245 6.66 16.10 -15.81
C VAL A 245 7.65 16.14 -14.67
N ARG A 246 8.43 17.22 -14.59
CA ARG A 246 9.33 17.48 -13.47
C ARG A 246 8.81 18.61 -12.61
N SER A 247 8.80 18.40 -11.32
CA SER A 247 8.55 19.44 -10.34
C SER A 247 9.69 20.47 -10.30
N ARG A 248 9.35 21.71 -10.01
CA ARG A 248 10.26 22.85 -9.89
C ARG A 248 9.87 23.67 -8.66
N PRO A 249 10.72 24.56 -8.16
CA PRO A 249 10.38 25.39 -6.98
C PRO A 249 9.08 26.21 -7.13
N ASP A 250 8.74 26.58 -8.35
CA ASP A 250 7.53 27.33 -8.73
C ASP A 250 6.36 26.46 -9.19
N PHE A 251 6.58 25.15 -9.31
CA PHE A 251 5.58 24.21 -9.79
C PHE A 251 5.77 22.82 -9.17
N VAL A 252 4.79 22.33 -8.44
CA VAL A 252 4.75 20.98 -7.86
C VAL A 252 3.54 20.22 -8.34
N ILE A 253 3.71 18.93 -8.55
CA ILE A 253 2.62 18.02 -8.88
C ILE A 253 1.97 17.61 -7.56
N ALA A 254 0.69 17.92 -7.38
CA ALA A 254 -0.08 17.53 -6.19
C ALA A 254 -0.80 16.19 -6.40
N SER A 255 -1.29 15.96 -7.61
CA SER A 255 -1.96 14.71 -8.03
C SER A 255 -2.13 14.69 -9.54
N TYR A 256 -2.41 13.53 -10.09
CA TYR A 256 -2.75 13.36 -11.51
C TYR A 256 -3.80 12.27 -11.67
N ALA A 257 -4.42 12.20 -12.83
CA ALA A 257 -5.33 11.13 -13.21
C ALA A 257 -5.12 10.77 -14.68
N LEU A 258 -5.20 9.47 -14.98
CA LEU A 258 -5.18 9.00 -16.36
C LEU A 258 -6.58 9.15 -16.96
N GLY A 259 -6.69 9.99 -18.01
CA GLY A 259 -7.92 10.11 -18.78
C GLY A 259 -8.06 8.98 -19.78
N LYS A 260 -9.30 8.68 -20.20
CA LYS A 260 -9.52 7.88 -21.40
C LYS A 260 -9.19 8.73 -22.60
N SER A 261 -8.31 8.25 -23.49
CA SER A 261 -8.18 8.84 -24.82
C SER A 261 -9.45 8.53 -25.61
N PHE A 262 -10.13 9.59 -26.04
CA PHE A 262 -11.28 9.47 -26.92
C PHE A 262 -10.82 9.27 -28.36
#